data_23e7cd608de017e036aec18863954a7d
#
_entry.id   23e7cd608de017e036aec18863954a7d
#
_cell.length_a   1.000
_cell.length_b   1.000
_cell.length_c   1.000
_cell.angle_alpha   90.00
_cell.angle_beta   90.00
_cell.angle_gamma   90.00
#
_symmetry.space_group_name_H-M   'P 1'
#
loop_
_entity.id
_entity.type
_entity.pdbx_description
1 polymer ?
#
loop_
_entity_poly.entity_id
_entity_poly.type
_entity_poly.pdbx_seq_one_letter_code
_entity_poly.pdbx_strand_id
1 'polypeptide(L)'
;MSNRLFQGIVHQMKDAIDRTIGVIDETSVVIACSELGKIGEVNESVNSETLSSTAPFVINGYTYKSFGSNAKYDYAVFVQGTDEYAQKYARLLSVSFASIKQYYDEKYDRSNFIKNVILDNILPGDIYLKARELHFNSEVLRVCLLIKIVSKTDVSAYDIIQNLFPDKSKDFVININEYEIALVKEIKADTESRDLEKLASSISDTLSSEFYTHCVVGIGTTVTGIKDLARSFKEAQSALEVAKVFDTERTIVSYDNLGIARLIYQLPTTLCEMFLKEVFKRGSIESLDQETLFTIQRFFENNLNVSETSRKLFVHRNTLVYRLEKIKKLTGLDLREFEDAIVFKVALMVKKYLNASPAKY
;
A
#
# COMPACT_ATOMS: atom_id res chain seq x y z
N MET A 1 17.52 10.96 7.36
CA MET A 1 16.34 10.73 8.21
C MET A 1 16.60 11.02 9.69
N SER A 2 17.71 10.56 10.23
CA SER A 2 18.09 10.81 11.65
C SER A 2 18.10 12.29 12.06
N ASN A 3 18.51 13.21 11.17
CA ASN A 3 18.60 14.64 11.46
C ASN A 3 17.26 15.28 11.86
N ARG A 4 16.16 14.93 11.19
CA ARG A 4 14.82 15.45 11.56
C ARG A 4 14.35 14.90 12.91
N LEU A 5 14.66 13.65 13.21
CA LEU A 5 14.31 13.02 14.49
C LEU A 5 15.03 13.75 15.64
N PHE A 6 16.36 13.87 15.52
CA PHE A 6 17.16 14.53 16.55
C PHE A 6 16.80 16.01 16.71
N GLN A 7 16.54 16.72 15.63
CA GLN A 7 16.12 18.12 15.70
C GLN A 7 14.78 18.31 16.41
N GLY A 8 13.82 17.41 16.20
CA GLY A 8 12.54 17.42 16.91
C GLY A 8 12.70 17.26 18.42
N ILE A 9 13.60 16.35 18.84
CA ILE A 9 13.89 16.11 20.25
C ILE A 9 14.61 17.31 20.86
N VAL A 10 15.65 17.83 20.21
CA VAL A 10 16.37 19.04 20.64
C VAL A 10 15.41 20.21 20.84
N HIS A 11 14.45 20.38 19.94
CA HIS A 11 13.45 21.45 20.05
C HIS A 11 12.56 21.29 21.29
N GLN A 12 12.11 20.06 21.59
CA GLN A 12 11.30 19.77 22.78
C GLN A 12 12.08 19.95 24.08
N MET A 13 13.39 19.63 24.08
CA MET A 13 14.22 19.72 25.27
C MET A 13 14.78 21.13 25.51
N LYS A 14 14.72 22.01 24.52
CA LYS A 14 15.21 23.40 24.61
C LYS A 14 14.58 24.16 25.77
N ASP A 15 13.27 23.98 25.99
CA ASP A 15 12.54 24.70 27.04
C ASP A 15 12.85 24.19 28.47
N ALA A 16 13.41 22.96 28.56
CA ALA A 16 13.79 22.34 29.83
C ALA A 16 15.26 22.57 30.21
N ILE A 17 16.09 22.97 29.26
CA ILE A 17 17.54 23.13 29.46
C ILE A 17 17.94 24.53 28.97
N ASP A 18 18.25 25.43 29.92
CA ASP A 18 18.66 26.83 29.67
C ASP A 18 20.08 26.95 29.08
N ARG A 19 20.46 26.03 28.19
CA ARG A 19 21.77 25.97 27.54
C ARG A 19 21.64 25.51 26.13
N THR A 20 22.61 25.90 25.28
CA THR A 20 22.69 25.35 23.94
C THR A 20 22.95 23.85 24.00
N ILE A 21 22.08 23.07 23.37
CA ILE A 21 22.19 21.62 23.24
C ILE A 21 22.13 21.20 21.77
N GLY A 22 22.79 20.12 21.45
CA GLY A 22 22.73 19.60 20.08
C GLY A 22 23.33 18.19 19.93
N VAL A 23 23.37 17.74 18.71
CA VAL A 23 23.89 16.42 18.30
C VAL A 23 24.82 16.59 17.12
N ILE A 24 25.98 15.91 17.19
CA ILE A 24 26.92 15.75 16.06
C ILE A 24 26.93 14.29 15.61
N ASP A 25 27.25 14.09 14.35
CA ASP A 25 27.43 12.76 13.76
C ASP A 25 28.90 12.28 13.81
N GLU A 26 29.16 11.10 13.24
CA GLU A 26 30.51 10.49 13.17
C GLU A 26 31.53 11.31 12.40
N THR A 27 31.07 12.25 11.54
CA THR A 27 31.91 13.19 10.78
C THR A 27 32.08 14.53 11.50
N SER A 28 31.60 14.63 12.75
CA SER A 28 31.67 15.84 13.59
C SER A 28 30.84 17.02 13.06
N VAL A 29 29.89 16.76 12.20
CA VAL A 29 28.92 17.74 11.69
C VAL A 29 27.78 17.88 12.69
N VAL A 30 27.38 19.12 13.02
CA VAL A 30 26.19 19.41 13.82
C VAL A 30 24.94 19.09 13.02
N ILE A 31 24.24 18.02 13.38
CA ILE A 31 23.04 17.54 12.68
C ILE A 31 21.73 18.00 13.32
N ALA A 32 21.81 18.41 14.62
CA ALA A 32 20.69 19.00 15.35
C ALA A 32 21.21 19.97 16.40
N CYS A 33 20.55 21.12 16.57
CA CYS A 33 20.93 22.11 17.59
C CYS A 33 19.74 22.97 17.99
N SER A 34 19.71 23.39 19.29
CA SER A 34 18.76 24.38 19.80
C SER A 34 18.97 25.77 19.21
N GLU A 35 20.17 26.06 18.71
CA GLU A 35 20.52 27.22 17.88
C GLU A 35 20.61 26.80 16.41
N LEU A 36 19.60 27.13 15.64
CA LEU A 36 19.47 26.66 14.24
C LEU A 36 20.66 27.07 13.34
N GLY A 37 21.29 28.21 13.63
CA GLY A 37 22.46 28.69 12.86
C GLY A 37 23.69 27.79 12.94
N LYS A 38 23.78 26.91 13.94
CA LYS A 38 24.90 25.98 14.11
C LYS A 38 24.74 24.67 13.35
N ILE A 39 23.57 24.40 12.79
CA ILE A 39 23.32 23.17 12.04
C ILE A 39 24.13 23.20 10.74
N GLY A 40 24.93 22.14 10.51
CA GLY A 40 25.84 22.02 9.38
C GLY A 40 27.28 22.50 9.67
N GLU A 41 27.53 23.11 10.84
CA GLU A 41 28.91 23.43 11.23
C GLU A 41 29.69 22.14 11.52
N VAL A 42 30.99 22.15 11.15
CA VAL A 42 31.91 21.05 11.44
C VAL A 42 32.74 21.38 12.65
N ASN A 43 32.75 20.54 13.67
CA ASN A 43 33.60 20.73 14.84
C ASN A 43 34.90 19.92 14.70
N GLU A 44 35.88 20.49 14.02
CA GLU A 44 37.18 19.86 13.74
C GLU A 44 37.95 19.36 14.98
N SER A 45 37.60 19.89 16.15
CA SER A 45 38.25 19.47 17.43
C SER A 45 37.69 18.17 17.98
N VAL A 46 36.58 17.65 17.44
CA VAL A 46 36.00 16.35 17.81
C VAL A 46 36.40 15.34 16.75
N ASN A 47 37.11 14.30 17.14
CA ASN A 47 37.56 13.23 16.24
C ASN A 47 37.02 11.85 16.67
N SER A 48 37.26 10.83 15.85
CA SER A 48 36.79 9.47 16.13
C SER A 48 37.30 8.88 17.43
N GLU A 49 38.49 9.30 17.90
CA GLU A 49 39.07 8.87 19.18
C GLU A 49 38.30 9.47 20.36
N THR A 50 37.93 10.77 20.28
CA THR A 50 37.12 11.42 21.31
C THR A 50 35.69 10.88 21.35
N LEU A 51 35.10 10.57 20.18
CA LEU A 51 33.78 9.93 20.08
C LEU A 51 33.77 8.52 20.68
N SER A 52 34.88 7.82 20.75
CA SER A 52 34.97 6.50 21.35
C SER A 52 34.97 6.52 22.89
N SER A 53 35.00 7.71 23.50
CA SER A 53 35.04 7.86 24.99
C SER A 53 33.72 7.43 25.64
N THR A 54 33.82 6.55 26.63
CA THR A 54 32.67 6.14 27.46
C THR A 54 32.32 7.17 28.53
N ALA A 55 33.19 8.15 28.83
CA ALA A 55 32.96 9.25 29.74
C ALA A 55 32.60 10.54 29.02
N PRO A 56 31.89 11.50 29.63
CA PRO A 56 31.76 12.83 29.10
C PRO A 56 33.12 13.50 28.91
N PHE A 57 33.31 14.21 27.82
CA PHE A 57 34.55 14.98 27.57
C PHE A 57 34.21 16.43 27.21
N VAL A 58 35.19 17.33 27.40
CA VAL A 58 34.99 18.77 27.22
C VAL A 58 35.89 19.28 26.11
N ILE A 59 35.27 19.99 25.13
CA ILE A 59 35.98 20.65 24.04
C ILE A 59 35.33 22.03 23.80
N ASN A 60 36.15 23.07 23.68
CA ASN A 60 35.75 24.43 23.30
C ASN A 60 34.55 24.99 24.12
N GLY A 61 34.49 24.71 25.41
CA GLY A 61 33.43 25.21 26.30
C GLY A 61 32.13 24.43 26.23
N TYR A 62 32.10 23.29 25.54
CA TYR A 62 30.99 22.34 25.48
C TYR A 62 31.35 21.00 26.10
N THR A 63 30.41 20.40 26.78
CA THR A 63 30.51 19.03 27.29
C THR A 63 29.80 18.08 26.29
N TYR A 64 30.54 17.07 25.84
CA TYR A 64 30.10 16.04 24.92
C TYR A 64 29.90 14.71 25.62
N LYS A 65 28.96 13.92 25.12
CA LYS A 65 28.77 12.52 25.52
C LYS A 65 28.32 11.69 24.32
N SER A 66 29.12 10.69 23.98
CA SER A 66 28.86 9.80 22.85
C SER A 66 27.71 8.85 23.14
N PHE A 67 26.96 8.50 22.10
CA PHE A 67 25.93 7.47 22.10
C PHE A 67 25.88 6.76 20.74
N GLY A 68 25.34 5.54 20.71
CA GLY A 68 25.23 4.73 19.48
C GLY A 68 24.66 3.35 19.79
N SER A 69 24.59 2.48 18.79
CA SER A 69 24.09 1.11 18.89
C SER A 69 25.27 0.14 19.04
N ASN A 70 25.21 -0.79 19.99
CA ASN A 70 26.05 -1.98 20.11
C ASN A 70 27.53 -1.81 19.70
N ALA A 71 28.33 -1.18 20.55
CA ALA A 71 29.80 -1.04 20.44
C ALA A 71 30.33 -0.03 19.40
N LYS A 72 29.47 0.68 18.67
CA LYS A 72 29.90 1.77 17.80
C LYS A 72 29.21 3.08 18.22
N TYR A 73 30.00 4.10 18.51
CA TYR A 73 29.50 5.42 18.83
C TYR A 73 29.43 6.26 17.55
N ASP A 74 28.24 6.33 16.97
CA ASP A 74 28.01 7.03 15.71
C ASP A 74 27.63 8.50 15.91
N TYR A 75 27.30 8.91 17.13
CA TYR A 75 26.82 10.24 17.49
C TYR A 75 27.34 10.70 18.85
N ALA A 76 27.38 12.03 19.04
CA ALA A 76 27.53 12.60 20.39
C ALA A 76 26.54 13.74 20.59
N VAL A 77 25.95 13.80 21.79
CA VAL A 77 25.25 14.99 22.26
C VAL A 77 26.26 15.98 22.80
N PHE A 78 25.97 17.27 22.66
CA PHE A 78 26.74 18.33 23.30
C PHE A 78 25.83 19.29 24.06
N VAL A 79 26.37 19.82 25.16
CA VAL A 79 25.72 20.80 26.04
C VAL A 79 26.72 21.93 26.31
N GLN A 80 26.28 23.17 26.17
CA GLN A 80 27.10 24.33 26.49
C GLN A 80 27.43 24.37 27.98
N GLY A 81 28.72 24.57 28.31
CA GLY A 81 29.26 24.58 29.68
C GLY A 81 30.17 23.40 29.97
N THR A 82 30.97 23.54 31.05
CA THR A 82 31.99 22.58 31.45
C THR A 82 31.78 22.12 32.91
N ASP A 83 30.73 22.64 33.54
CA ASP A 83 30.38 22.37 34.92
C ASP A 83 29.68 21.02 35.12
N GLU A 84 29.43 20.65 36.37
CA GLU A 84 28.78 19.38 36.74
C GLU A 84 27.36 19.24 36.13
N TYR A 85 26.63 20.36 35.99
CA TYR A 85 25.28 20.34 35.37
C TYR A 85 25.36 20.02 33.89
N ALA A 86 26.34 20.61 33.15
CA ALA A 86 26.54 20.26 31.74
C ALA A 86 26.85 18.78 31.56
N GLN A 87 27.68 18.20 32.46
CA GLN A 87 27.97 16.76 32.42
C GLN A 87 26.73 15.90 32.72
N LYS A 88 25.90 16.30 33.70
CA LYS A 88 24.66 15.60 34.02
C LYS A 88 23.69 15.65 32.88
N TYR A 89 23.49 16.83 32.25
CA TYR A 89 22.63 16.96 31.07
C TYR A 89 23.14 16.15 29.86
N ALA A 90 24.44 16.19 29.60
CA ALA A 90 25.01 15.41 28.50
C ALA A 90 24.80 13.89 28.70
N ARG A 91 24.91 13.39 29.94
CA ARG A 91 24.59 11.97 30.24
C ARG A 91 23.12 11.65 30.06
N LEU A 92 22.21 12.47 30.60
CA LEU A 92 20.76 12.26 30.45
C LEU A 92 20.33 12.30 28.95
N LEU A 93 20.81 13.30 28.24
CA LEU A 93 20.53 13.45 26.80
C LEU A 93 21.07 12.24 26.01
N SER A 94 22.29 11.78 26.30
CA SER A 94 22.87 10.64 25.59
C SER A 94 22.04 9.36 25.74
N VAL A 95 21.49 9.10 26.92
CA VAL A 95 20.58 7.95 27.16
C VAL A 95 19.26 8.16 26.44
N SER A 96 18.67 9.34 26.53
CA SER A 96 17.40 9.64 25.86
C SER A 96 17.52 9.52 24.33
N PHE A 97 18.56 10.09 23.74
CA PHE A 97 18.79 10.02 22.29
C PHE A 97 19.13 8.59 21.84
N ALA A 98 19.90 7.83 22.61
CA ALA A 98 20.18 6.43 22.31
C ALA A 98 18.90 5.58 22.31
N SER A 99 18.05 5.73 23.33
CA SER A 99 16.78 5.00 23.43
C SER A 99 15.80 5.34 22.29
N ILE A 100 15.70 6.64 21.96
CA ILE A 100 14.82 7.07 20.88
C ILE A 100 15.35 6.60 19.51
N LYS A 101 16.69 6.65 19.30
CA LYS A 101 17.31 6.13 18.08
C LYS A 101 17.06 4.62 17.95
N GLN A 102 17.28 3.86 19.03
CA GLN A 102 17.03 2.41 19.03
C GLN A 102 15.56 2.10 18.70
N TYR A 103 14.61 2.78 19.32
CA TYR A 103 13.19 2.63 19.03
C TYR A 103 12.86 2.95 17.56
N TYR A 104 13.51 4.00 17.00
CA TYR A 104 13.30 4.39 15.61
C TYR A 104 13.90 3.37 14.63
N ASP A 105 15.10 2.87 14.92
CA ASP A 105 15.77 1.86 14.11
C ASP A 105 14.97 0.54 14.10
N GLU A 106 14.52 0.06 15.28
CA GLU A 106 13.66 -1.14 15.37
C GLU A 106 12.37 -1.00 14.56
N LYS A 107 11.74 0.18 14.64
CA LYS A 107 10.52 0.47 13.88
C LYS A 107 10.76 0.52 12.38
N TYR A 108 11.86 1.15 11.94
CA TYR A 108 12.25 1.20 10.54
C TYR A 108 12.59 -0.20 10.01
N ASP A 109 13.27 -0.99 10.82
CA ASP A 109 13.60 -2.38 10.50
C ASP A 109 12.36 -3.25 10.35
N ARG A 110 11.34 -3.08 11.21
CA ARG A 110 10.04 -3.78 11.06
C ARG A 110 9.31 -3.40 9.78
N SER A 111 9.23 -2.12 9.46
CA SER A 111 8.58 -1.66 8.22
C SER A 111 9.32 -2.14 6.97
N ASN A 112 10.65 -2.10 6.97
CA ASN A 112 11.47 -2.64 5.88
C ASN A 112 11.34 -4.16 5.79
N PHE A 113 11.32 -4.85 6.91
CA PHE A 113 11.09 -6.28 6.93
C PHE A 113 9.77 -6.65 6.27
N ILE A 114 8.66 -6.01 6.67
CA ILE A 114 7.35 -6.25 6.05
C ILE A 114 7.33 -5.88 4.58
N LYS A 115 7.98 -4.77 4.19
CA LYS A 115 8.14 -4.40 2.78
C LYS A 115 8.82 -5.52 1.97
N ASN A 116 9.89 -6.08 2.49
CA ASN A 116 10.62 -7.15 1.83
C ASN A 116 9.81 -8.47 1.81
N VAL A 117 9.01 -8.75 2.84
CA VAL A 117 8.11 -9.91 2.86
C VAL A 117 7.03 -9.78 1.78
N ILE A 118 6.30 -8.66 1.71
CA ILE A 118 5.22 -8.49 0.73
C ILE A 118 5.72 -8.45 -0.72
N LEU A 119 6.96 -8.00 -0.94
CA LEU A 119 7.61 -7.97 -2.25
C LEU A 119 8.34 -9.28 -2.62
N ASP A 120 8.25 -10.31 -1.75
CA ASP A 120 8.88 -11.62 -1.96
C ASP A 120 10.42 -11.55 -2.06
N ASN A 121 11.03 -10.57 -1.37
CA ASN A 121 12.48 -10.31 -1.39
C ASN A 121 13.25 -11.06 -0.29
N ILE A 122 12.57 -11.87 0.55
CA ILE A 122 13.16 -12.67 1.62
C ILE A 122 12.86 -14.13 1.37
N LEU A 123 13.86 -14.98 1.55
CA LEU A 123 13.66 -16.43 1.45
C LEU A 123 12.67 -16.91 2.53
N PRO A 124 11.72 -17.81 2.20
CA PRO A 124 10.70 -18.29 3.13
C PRO A 124 11.26 -18.83 4.45
N GLY A 125 12.46 -19.47 4.42
CA GLY A 125 13.13 -19.98 5.61
C GLY A 125 13.61 -18.88 6.57
N ASP A 126 13.95 -17.71 6.05
CA ASP A 126 14.51 -16.61 6.85
C ASP A 126 13.43 -15.71 7.45
N ILE A 127 12.19 -15.76 6.91
CA ILE A 127 11.09 -14.89 7.36
C ILE A 127 10.81 -15.08 8.86
N TYR A 128 10.70 -16.32 9.33
CA TYR A 128 10.40 -16.60 10.74
C TYR A 128 11.56 -16.26 11.68
N LEU A 129 12.80 -16.47 11.23
CA LEU A 129 13.99 -16.09 12.02
C LEU A 129 14.02 -14.59 12.23
N LYS A 130 13.87 -13.82 11.15
CA LYS A 130 13.90 -12.36 11.19
C LYS A 130 12.68 -11.76 11.91
N ALA A 131 11.50 -12.39 11.79
CA ALA A 131 10.32 -12.01 12.56
C ALA A 131 10.56 -12.13 14.07
N ARG A 132 11.24 -13.21 14.51
CA ARG A 132 11.60 -13.42 15.93
C ARG A 132 12.61 -12.38 16.42
N GLU A 133 13.65 -12.08 15.63
CA GLU A 133 14.64 -11.05 15.96
C GLU A 133 14.01 -9.67 16.15
N LEU A 134 13.03 -9.34 15.31
CA LEU A 134 12.30 -8.08 15.37
C LEU A 134 11.11 -8.09 16.35
N HIS A 135 10.94 -9.14 17.13
CA HIS A 135 9.78 -9.33 18.02
C HIS A 135 8.44 -9.10 17.32
N PHE A 136 8.33 -9.60 16.08
CA PHE A 136 7.13 -9.47 15.25
C PHE A 136 6.18 -10.63 15.53
N ASN A 137 4.90 -10.33 15.78
CA ASN A 137 3.91 -11.38 15.96
C ASN A 137 3.56 -12.01 14.60
N SER A 138 3.98 -13.25 14.37
CA SER A 138 3.88 -13.96 13.10
C SER A 138 2.53 -14.66 12.88
N GLU A 139 1.73 -14.85 13.95
CA GLU A 139 0.55 -15.71 13.93
C GLU A 139 -0.76 -14.95 14.15
N VAL A 140 -0.84 -13.71 13.68
CA VAL A 140 -2.07 -12.92 13.71
C VAL A 140 -2.64 -12.78 12.30
N LEU A 141 -3.96 -12.64 12.25
CA LEU A 141 -4.67 -12.42 11.00
C LEU A 141 -4.32 -11.04 10.43
N ARG A 142 -3.93 -11.01 9.16
CA ARG A 142 -3.62 -9.78 8.42
C ARG A 142 -4.20 -9.82 7.03
N VAL A 143 -4.38 -8.63 6.49
CA VAL A 143 -4.78 -8.41 5.10
C VAL A 143 -3.92 -7.32 4.49
N CYS A 144 -3.60 -7.45 3.20
CA CYS A 144 -2.95 -6.38 2.44
C CYS A 144 -3.99 -5.61 1.63
N LEU A 145 -4.01 -4.27 1.81
CA LEU A 145 -4.70 -3.35 0.93
C LEU A 145 -3.65 -2.61 0.09
N LEU A 146 -3.84 -2.55 -1.21
CA LEU A 146 -3.01 -1.76 -2.11
C LEU A 146 -3.77 -0.52 -2.55
N ILE A 147 -3.31 0.65 -2.12
CA ILE A 147 -3.86 1.95 -2.46
C ILE A 147 -3.05 2.50 -3.62
N LYS A 148 -3.68 2.68 -4.77
CA LYS A 148 -3.08 3.27 -5.96
C LYS A 148 -3.62 4.66 -6.19
N ILE A 149 -2.73 5.64 -6.18
CA ILE A 149 -3.04 7.05 -6.42
C ILE A 149 -3.20 7.27 -7.93
N VAL A 150 -4.33 7.84 -8.33
CA VAL A 150 -4.68 8.10 -9.73
C VAL A 150 -4.32 9.53 -10.14
N SER A 151 -4.45 10.49 -9.23
CA SER A 151 -4.14 11.90 -9.47
C SER A 151 -3.00 12.37 -8.56
N LYS A 152 -2.02 13.07 -9.13
CA LYS A 152 -0.92 13.66 -8.36
C LYS A 152 -1.42 14.91 -7.64
N THR A 153 -1.13 15.00 -6.34
CA THR A 153 -1.37 16.20 -5.52
C THR A 153 -0.07 16.56 -4.80
N ASP A 154 0.02 17.82 -4.35
CA ASP A 154 1.19 18.30 -3.59
C ASP A 154 1.29 17.71 -2.19
N VAL A 155 0.25 17.02 -1.74
CA VAL A 155 0.17 16.41 -0.40
C VAL A 155 0.60 14.93 -0.46
N SER A 156 1.41 14.52 0.50
CA SER A 156 1.85 13.13 0.63
C SER A 156 0.70 12.23 1.10
N ALA A 157 0.11 11.46 0.19
CA ALA A 157 -0.90 10.45 0.52
C ALA A 157 -0.38 9.41 1.54
N TYR A 158 0.93 9.12 1.50
CA TYR A 158 1.57 8.24 2.47
C TYR A 158 1.44 8.77 3.92
N ASP A 159 1.73 10.06 4.13
CA ASP A 159 1.66 10.66 5.48
C ASP A 159 0.21 10.69 5.99
N ILE A 160 -0.75 10.97 5.11
CA ILE A 160 -2.17 10.93 5.45
C ILE A 160 -2.59 9.53 5.91
N ILE A 161 -2.30 8.50 5.10
CA ILE A 161 -2.65 7.11 5.43
C ILE A 161 -1.92 6.68 6.70
N GLN A 162 -0.66 7.08 6.89
CA GLN A 162 0.08 6.77 8.11
C GLN A 162 -0.56 7.37 9.36
N ASN A 163 -1.15 8.55 9.27
CA ASN A 163 -1.86 9.19 10.39
C ASN A 163 -3.20 8.53 10.71
N LEU A 164 -3.87 7.94 9.71
CA LEU A 164 -5.09 7.15 9.92
C LEU A 164 -4.83 5.86 10.71
N PHE A 165 -3.59 5.33 10.65
CA PHE A 165 -3.19 4.10 11.33
C PHE A 165 -2.05 4.37 12.33
N PRO A 166 -2.36 4.94 13.51
CA PRO A 166 -1.35 5.35 14.50
C PRO A 166 -0.65 4.17 15.18
N ASP A 167 -1.29 3.00 15.27
CA ASP A 167 -0.72 1.80 15.91
C ASP A 167 0.25 1.08 14.96
N LYS A 168 1.48 1.60 14.91
CA LYS A 168 2.57 1.11 14.06
C LYS A 168 3.18 -0.22 14.53
N SER A 169 2.68 -0.80 15.60
CA SER A 169 3.04 -2.15 16.03
C SER A 169 2.19 -3.22 15.35
N LYS A 170 0.98 -2.86 14.90
CA LYS A 170 -0.02 -3.74 14.27
C LYS A 170 -0.19 -3.47 12.79
N ASP A 171 -0.24 -2.18 12.41
CA ASP A 171 -0.56 -1.72 11.07
C ASP A 171 0.66 -1.12 10.39
N PHE A 172 1.02 -1.63 9.22
CA PHE A 172 2.19 -1.19 8.47
C PHE A 172 1.78 -0.50 7.18
N VAL A 173 1.99 0.82 7.14
CA VAL A 173 1.84 1.61 5.92
C VAL A 173 3.19 1.64 5.21
N ILE A 174 3.26 1.15 4.00
CA ILE A 174 4.50 0.91 3.26
C ILE A 174 4.41 1.60 1.91
N ASN A 175 5.36 2.48 1.66
CA ASN A 175 5.50 3.09 0.35
C ASN A 175 6.17 2.08 -0.61
N ILE A 176 5.42 1.62 -1.62
CA ILE A 176 5.92 0.70 -2.65
C ILE A 176 6.65 1.50 -3.73
N ASN A 177 5.98 2.52 -4.27
CA ASN A 177 6.52 3.46 -5.26
C ASN A 177 5.77 4.81 -5.16
N GLU A 178 6.03 5.72 -6.10
CA GLU A 178 5.44 7.07 -6.11
C GLU A 178 3.90 7.08 -6.11
N TYR A 179 3.26 6.04 -6.65
CA TYR A 179 1.81 5.97 -6.84
C TYR A 179 1.14 4.85 -6.04
N GLU A 180 1.90 4.00 -5.38
CA GLU A 180 1.37 2.81 -4.73
C GLU A 180 1.81 2.71 -3.28
N ILE A 181 0.83 2.61 -2.38
CA ILE A 181 1.01 2.46 -0.94
C ILE A 181 0.33 1.16 -0.52
N ALA A 182 1.07 0.30 0.16
CA ALA A 182 0.51 -0.91 0.76
C ALA A 182 0.20 -0.66 2.24
N LEU A 183 -0.99 -1.04 2.65
CA LEU A 183 -1.39 -1.14 4.06
C LEU A 183 -1.47 -2.62 4.43
N VAL A 184 -0.59 -3.07 5.32
CA VAL A 184 -0.70 -4.37 5.96
C VAL A 184 -1.42 -4.18 7.28
N LYS A 185 -2.68 -4.59 7.33
CA LYS A 185 -3.59 -4.37 8.45
C LYS A 185 -3.75 -5.64 9.28
N GLU A 186 -3.54 -5.54 10.60
CA GLU A 186 -3.96 -6.58 11.54
C GLU A 186 -5.48 -6.54 11.71
N ILE A 187 -6.13 -7.69 11.63
CA ILE A 187 -7.58 -7.81 11.72
C ILE A 187 -7.99 -8.86 12.76
N LYS A 188 -9.23 -8.80 13.20
CA LYS A 188 -9.83 -9.78 14.12
C LYS A 188 -10.41 -10.96 13.34
N ALA A 189 -10.63 -12.07 14.04
CA ALA A 189 -11.18 -13.29 13.45
C ALA A 189 -12.63 -13.15 12.98
N ASP A 190 -13.35 -12.18 13.52
CA ASP A 190 -14.75 -11.86 13.19
C ASP A 190 -14.88 -10.75 12.11
N THR A 191 -13.77 -10.30 11.53
CA THR A 191 -13.79 -9.28 10.47
C THR A 191 -14.31 -9.87 9.17
N GLU A 192 -15.41 -9.33 8.67
CA GLU A 192 -16.01 -9.72 7.40
C GLU A 192 -15.44 -8.93 6.20
N SER A 193 -15.60 -9.47 4.98
CA SER A 193 -15.21 -8.77 3.74
C SER A 193 -15.82 -7.37 3.62
N ARG A 194 -17.06 -7.20 4.09
CA ARG A 194 -17.75 -5.89 4.11
C ARG A 194 -17.06 -4.86 5.00
N ASP A 195 -16.44 -5.29 6.09
CA ASP A 195 -15.74 -4.37 6.98
C ASP A 195 -14.42 -3.90 6.37
N LEU A 196 -13.75 -4.76 5.60
CA LEU A 196 -12.58 -4.40 4.81
C LEU A 196 -12.94 -3.43 3.68
N GLU A 197 -14.09 -3.61 3.03
CA GLU A 197 -14.59 -2.67 2.02
C GLU A 197 -14.93 -1.31 2.63
N LYS A 198 -15.56 -1.27 3.82
CA LYS A 198 -15.81 -0.02 4.56
C LYS A 198 -14.52 0.68 4.95
N LEU A 199 -13.51 -0.07 5.40
CA LEU A 199 -12.20 0.47 5.71
C LEU A 199 -11.55 1.10 4.48
N ALA A 200 -11.58 0.40 3.35
CA ALA A 200 -11.07 0.90 2.07
C ALA A 200 -11.83 2.15 1.61
N SER A 201 -13.18 2.19 1.78
CA SER A 201 -13.98 3.38 1.51
C SER A 201 -13.56 4.55 2.38
N SER A 202 -13.39 4.34 3.69
CA SER A 202 -12.97 5.40 4.60
C SER A 202 -11.62 6.00 4.21
N ILE A 203 -10.65 5.18 3.76
CA ILE A 203 -9.37 5.67 3.26
C ILE A 203 -9.57 6.51 1.99
N SER A 204 -10.34 5.99 1.02
CA SER A 204 -10.59 6.67 -0.25
C SER A 204 -11.35 7.98 -0.04
N ASP A 205 -12.35 7.99 0.85
CA ASP A 205 -13.16 9.16 1.17
C ASP A 205 -12.33 10.24 1.86
N THR A 206 -11.45 9.87 2.81
CA THR A 206 -10.54 10.82 3.45
C THR A 206 -9.57 11.44 2.44
N LEU A 207 -8.95 10.63 1.58
CA LEU A 207 -8.05 11.15 0.55
C LEU A 207 -8.77 12.06 -0.45
N SER A 208 -10.01 11.74 -0.83
CA SER A 208 -10.76 12.50 -1.82
C SER A 208 -11.37 13.77 -1.25
N SER A 209 -12.00 13.71 -0.06
CA SER A 209 -12.75 14.83 0.52
C SER A 209 -11.85 15.87 1.18
N GLU A 210 -10.79 15.45 1.86
CA GLU A 210 -9.90 16.36 2.59
C GLU A 210 -8.70 16.81 1.77
N PHE A 211 -8.23 15.98 0.84
CA PHE A 211 -6.96 16.21 0.12
C PHE A 211 -7.08 16.22 -1.40
N TYR A 212 -8.29 16.12 -1.94
CA TYR A 212 -8.57 16.09 -3.40
C TYR A 212 -7.73 15.04 -4.15
N THR A 213 -7.39 13.95 -3.47
CA THR A 213 -6.56 12.87 -4.01
C THR A 213 -7.43 11.68 -4.37
N HIS A 214 -7.55 11.36 -5.65
CA HIS A 214 -8.29 10.18 -6.08
C HIS A 214 -7.41 8.93 -6.05
N CYS A 215 -7.95 7.86 -5.50
CA CYS A 215 -7.27 6.58 -5.45
C CYS A 215 -8.22 5.42 -5.78
N VAL A 216 -7.62 4.29 -6.12
CA VAL A 216 -8.30 2.98 -6.20
C VAL A 216 -7.65 2.03 -5.20
N VAL A 217 -8.47 1.20 -4.55
CA VAL A 217 -8.00 0.30 -3.49
C VAL A 217 -8.27 -1.15 -3.85
N GLY A 218 -7.22 -1.93 -3.96
CA GLY A 218 -7.27 -3.39 -4.08
C GLY A 218 -7.15 -4.04 -2.71
N ILE A 219 -7.99 -5.04 -2.42
CA ILE A 219 -8.00 -5.77 -1.15
C ILE A 219 -7.63 -7.23 -1.46
N GLY A 220 -6.55 -7.73 -0.85
CA GLY A 220 -6.16 -9.14 -0.92
C GLY A 220 -6.97 -10.01 0.04
N THR A 221 -6.70 -11.31 0.06
CA THR A 221 -7.31 -12.21 1.03
C THR A 221 -6.65 -12.11 2.40
N THR A 222 -7.42 -12.43 3.44
CA THR A 222 -6.93 -12.54 4.81
C THR A 222 -5.97 -13.72 4.92
N VAL A 223 -4.85 -13.52 5.63
CA VAL A 223 -3.82 -14.53 5.86
C VAL A 223 -3.49 -14.65 7.34
N THR A 224 -3.16 -15.87 7.79
CA THR A 224 -2.83 -16.18 9.19
C THR A 224 -1.34 -16.10 9.49
N GLY A 225 -0.50 -16.28 8.48
CA GLY A 225 0.95 -16.33 8.64
C GLY A 225 1.66 -15.20 7.93
N ILE A 226 2.74 -14.72 8.53
CA ILE A 226 3.57 -13.65 7.95
C ILE A 226 4.11 -14.01 6.56
N LYS A 227 4.44 -15.28 6.31
CA LYS A 227 4.93 -15.76 4.99
C LYS A 227 3.90 -15.61 3.88
N ASP A 228 2.60 -15.61 4.23
CA ASP A 228 1.51 -15.51 3.26
C ASP A 228 1.16 -14.06 2.91
N LEU A 229 1.80 -13.06 3.54
CA LEU A 229 1.57 -11.64 3.24
C LEU A 229 1.89 -11.29 1.79
N ALA A 230 2.93 -11.90 1.21
CA ALA A 230 3.27 -11.74 -0.21
C ALA A 230 2.12 -12.17 -1.12
N ARG A 231 1.41 -13.26 -0.77
CA ARG A 231 0.22 -13.71 -1.49
C ARG A 231 -0.91 -12.70 -1.40
N SER A 232 -1.25 -12.23 -0.19
CA SER A 232 -2.30 -11.23 0.00
C SER A 232 -2.00 -9.93 -0.77
N PHE A 233 -0.74 -9.50 -0.81
CA PHE A 233 -0.32 -8.33 -1.57
C PHE A 233 -0.46 -8.54 -3.10
N LYS A 234 0.00 -9.68 -3.63
CA LYS A 234 -0.17 -10.04 -5.06
C LYS A 234 -1.63 -10.16 -5.46
N GLU A 235 -2.49 -10.63 -4.57
CA GLU A 235 -3.93 -10.69 -4.76
C GLU A 235 -4.55 -9.29 -4.82
N ALA A 236 -4.13 -8.37 -3.94
CA ALA A 236 -4.55 -6.96 -3.99
C ALA A 236 -4.12 -6.28 -5.31
N GLN A 237 -2.90 -6.53 -5.79
CA GLN A 237 -2.44 -6.08 -7.10
C GLN A 237 -3.30 -6.64 -8.23
N SER A 238 -3.54 -7.96 -8.20
CA SER A 238 -4.37 -8.64 -9.20
C SER A 238 -5.80 -8.09 -9.22
N ALA A 239 -6.36 -7.75 -8.04
CA ALA A 239 -7.68 -7.14 -7.96
C ALA A 239 -7.74 -5.82 -8.73
N LEU A 240 -6.75 -4.94 -8.59
CA LEU A 240 -6.68 -3.69 -9.33
C LEU A 240 -6.48 -3.89 -10.83
N GLU A 241 -5.61 -4.84 -11.23
CA GLU A 241 -5.37 -5.11 -12.64
C GLU A 241 -6.60 -5.70 -13.34
N VAL A 242 -7.31 -6.63 -12.67
CA VAL A 242 -8.55 -7.21 -13.18
C VAL A 242 -9.65 -6.12 -13.28
N ALA A 243 -9.76 -5.25 -12.27
CA ALA A 243 -10.74 -4.17 -12.29
C ALA A 243 -10.54 -3.19 -13.44
N LYS A 244 -9.31 -2.84 -13.79
CA LYS A 244 -9.00 -1.99 -14.95
C LYS A 244 -9.57 -2.54 -16.26
N VAL A 245 -9.66 -3.87 -16.37
CA VAL A 245 -10.18 -4.53 -17.57
C VAL A 245 -11.70 -4.67 -17.52
N PHE A 246 -12.23 -5.15 -16.39
CA PHE A 246 -13.62 -5.60 -16.33
C PHE A 246 -14.59 -4.62 -15.66
N ASP A 247 -14.09 -3.76 -14.78
CA ASP A 247 -14.93 -2.88 -13.98
C ASP A 247 -14.22 -1.55 -13.67
N THR A 248 -14.08 -0.73 -14.68
CA THR A 248 -13.30 0.52 -14.65
C THR A 248 -13.88 1.61 -13.73
N GLU A 249 -15.13 1.46 -13.30
CA GLU A 249 -15.83 2.45 -12.47
C GLU A 249 -15.64 2.17 -10.96
N ARG A 250 -15.24 0.95 -10.58
CA ARG A 250 -15.05 0.63 -9.18
C ARG A 250 -13.74 1.17 -8.65
N THR A 251 -13.85 1.91 -7.55
CA THR A 251 -12.70 2.45 -6.81
C THR A 251 -12.20 1.49 -5.73
N ILE A 252 -13.02 0.52 -5.28
CA ILE A 252 -12.67 -0.47 -4.26
C ILE A 252 -12.96 -1.86 -4.81
N VAL A 253 -11.95 -2.72 -4.83
CA VAL A 253 -12.03 -4.05 -5.43
C VAL A 253 -11.39 -5.08 -4.51
N SER A 254 -12.21 -6.03 -4.04
CA SER A 254 -11.73 -7.18 -3.29
C SER A 254 -11.41 -8.35 -4.22
N TYR A 255 -10.29 -9.01 -3.98
CA TYR A 255 -9.87 -10.19 -4.74
C TYR A 255 -10.91 -11.32 -4.67
N ASP A 256 -11.55 -11.50 -3.52
CA ASP A 256 -12.60 -12.53 -3.33
C ASP A 256 -13.84 -12.26 -4.18
N ASN A 257 -14.10 -11.01 -4.56
CA ASN A 257 -15.28 -10.61 -5.32
C ASN A 257 -15.06 -10.54 -6.83
N LEU A 258 -13.87 -10.91 -7.32
CA LEU A 258 -13.56 -10.87 -8.77
C LEU A 258 -14.31 -11.93 -9.59
N GLY A 259 -14.71 -13.02 -8.97
CA GLY A 259 -15.45 -14.11 -9.64
C GLY A 259 -14.72 -14.63 -10.88
N ILE A 260 -15.49 -14.83 -11.97
CA ILE A 260 -14.97 -15.36 -13.24
C ILE A 260 -13.95 -14.45 -13.93
N ALA A 261 -13.98 -13.13 -13.66
CA ALA A 261 -13.03 -12.17 -14.24
C ALA A 261 -11.58 -12.54 -13.91
N ARG A 262 -11.33 -13.03 -12.68
CA ARG A 262 -10.02 -13.50 -12.24
C ARG A 262 -9.50 -14.69 -13.07
N LEU A 263 -10.37 -15.63 -13.40
CA LEU A 263 -10.01 -16.80 -14.22
C LEU A 263 -9.66 -16.35 -15.64
N ILE A 264 -10.50 -15.52 -16.25
CA ILE A 264 -10.28 -15.04 -17.62
C ILE A 264 -8.98 -14.24 -17.72
N TYR A 265 -8.67 -13.40 -16.72
CA TYR A 265 -7.44 -12.59 -16.73
C TYR A 265 -6.16 -13.43 -16.71
N GLN A 266 -6.22 -14.67 -16.20
CA GLN A 266 -5.09 -15.61 -16.15
C GLN A 266 -4.96 -16.49 -17.40
N LEU A 267 -5.94 -16.46 -18.30
CA LEU A 267 -5.89 -17.28 -19.52
C LEU A 267 -4.88 -16.71 -20.53
N PRO A 268 -4.15 -17.58 -21.23
CA PRO A 268 -3.35 -17.18 -22.38
C PRO A 268 -4.21 -16.53 -23.45
N THR A 269 -3.74 -15.43 -24.06
CA THR A 269 -4.46 -14.70 -25.11
C THR A 269 -4.79 -15.60 -26.31
N THR A 270 -3.88 -16.52 -26.68
CA THR A 270 -4.10 -17.52 -27.75
C THR A 270 -5.31 -18.41 -27.46
N LEU A 271 -5.48 -18.88 -26.22
CA LEU A 271 -6.65 -19.66 -25.81
C LEU A 271 -7.93 -18.81 -25.88
N CYS A 272 -7.85 -17.55 -25.46
CA CYS A 272 -8.96 -16.61 -25.55
C CYS A 272 -9.41 -16.38 -27.01
N GLU A 273 -8.47 -16.21 -27.94
CA GLU A 273 -8.75 -16.04 -29.37
C GLU A 273 -9.36 -17.31 -29.99
N MET A 274 -8.84 -18.48 -29.63
CA MET A 274 -9.41 -19.76 -30.09
C MET A 274 -10.85 -19.90 -29.60
N PHE A 275 -11.12 -19.64 -28.34
CA PHE A 275 -12.44 -19.71 -27.74
C PHE A 275 -13.44 -18.78 -28.48
N LEU A 276 -13.07 -17.53 -28.76
CA LEU A 276 -13.93 -16.61 -29.51
C LEU A 276 -14.25 -17.12 -30.93
N LYS A 277 -13.27 -17.69 -31.64
CA LYS A 277 -13.47 -18.31 -32.95
C LYS A 277 -14.42 -19.50 -32.91
N GLU A 278 -14.35 -20.31 -31.85
CA GLU A 278 -15.24 -21.46 -31.69
C GLU A 278 -16.67 -21.06 -31.34
N VAL A 279 -16.84 -20.06 -30.46
CA VAL A 279 -18.15 -19.57 -30.05
C VAL A 279 -18.88 -18.86 -31.20
N PHE A 280 -18.19 -18.02 -31.94
CA PHE A 280 -18.79 -17.19 -33.01
C PHE A 280 -18.52 -17.71 -34.43
N LYS A 281 -18.75 -18.99 -34.67
CA LYS A 281 -18.58 -19.63 -35.98
C LYS A 281 -19.45 -19.05 -37.07
N ARG A 282 -20.63 -18.49 -36.73
CA ARG A 282 -21.64 -17.99 -37.71
C ARG A 282 -21.65 -16.48 -37.88
N GLY A 283 -20.88 -15.76 -37.08
CA GLY A 283 -20.80 -14.31 -37.15
C GLY A 283 -19.83 -13.78 -36.09
N SER A 284 -19.36 -12.57 -36.32
CA SER A 284 -18.44 -11.91 -35.40
C SER A 284 -19.22 -11.08 -34.38
N ILE A 285 -18.75 -11.07 -33.11
CA ILE A 285 -19.26 -10.16 -32.09
C ILE A 285 -19.10 -8.68 -32.51
N GLU A 286 -18.19 -8.42 -33.44
CA GLU A 286 -17.97 -7.10 -34.07
C GLU A 286 -19.12 -6.67 -34.99
N SER A 287 -19.94 -7.61 -35.43
CA SER A 287 -21.16 -7.29 -36.20
C SER A 287 -22.31 -6.78 -35.34
N LEU A 288 -22.18 -6.82 -34.02
CA LEU A 288 -23.18 -6.30 -33.07
C LEU A 288 -23.01 -4.80 -32.91
N ASP A 289 -24.06 -4.04 -33.21
CA ASP A 289 -24.10 -2.61 -32.98
C ASP A 289 -24.15 -2.26 -31.48
N GLN A 290 -23.86 -1.01 -31.13
CA GLN A 290 -23.83 -0.56 -29.71
C GLN A 290 -25.19 -0.72 -29.03
N GLU A 291 -26.29 -0.53 -29.74
CA GLU A 291 -27.64 -0.71 -29.21
C GLU A 291 -27.89 -2.17 -28.80
N THR A 292 -27.43 -3.10 -29.64
CA THR A 292 -27.50 -4.53 -29.37
C THR A 292 -26.64 -4.90 -28.15
N LEU A 293 -25.40 -4.43 -28.09
CA LEU A 293 -24.51 -4.68 -26.93
C LEU A 293 -25.10 -4.11 -25.64
N PHE A 294 -25.67 -2.91 -25.68
CA PHE A 294 -26.37 -2.31 -24.54
C PHE A 294 -27.58 -3.14 -24.11
N THR A 295 -28.36 -3.64 -25.07
CA THR A 295 -29.49 -4.54 -24.80
C THR A 295 -29.04 -5.83 -24.11
N ILE A 296 -27.94 -6.44 -24.58
CA ILE A 296 -27.35 -7.64 -23.98
C ILE A 296 -26.89 -7.37 -22.56
N GLN A 297 -26.18 -6.29 -22.33
CA GLN A 297 -25.72 -5.90 -21.02
C GLN A 297 -26.89 -5.76 -20.03
N ARG A 298 -27.92 -5.00 -20.41
CA ARG A 298 -29.12 -4.83 -19.58
C ARG A 298 -29.87 -6.13 -19.34
N PHE A 299 -29.84 -7.05 -20.30
CA PHE A 299 -30.47 -8.36 -20.15
C PHE A 299 -29.75 -9.23 -19.10
N PHE A 300 -28.41 -9.22 -19.13
CA PHE A 300 -27.61 -9.89 -18.10
C PHE A 300 -27.78 -9.25 -16.71
N GLU A 301 -27.77 -7.92 -16.61
CA GLU A 301 -27.96 -7.18 -15.35
C GLU A 301 -29.33 -7.47 -14.69
N ASN A 302 -30.32 -7.81 -15.51
CA ASN A 302 -31.67 -8.17 -15.03
C ASN A 302 -31.91 -9.69 -14.97
N ASN A 303 -30.85 -10.49 -14.79
CA ASN A 303 -30.90 -11.94 -14.61
C ASN A 303 -31.68 -12.66 -15.71
N LEU A 304 -31.51 -12.26 -16.95
CA LEU A 304 -32.18 -12.83 -18.15
C LEU A 304 -33.71 -12.68 -18.10
N ASN A 305 -34.25 -11.73 -17.34
CA ASN A 305 -35.68 -11.48 -17.23
C ASN A 305 -36.16 -10.52 -18.33
N VAL A 306 -36.87 -11.07 -19.33
CA VAL A 306 -37.38 -10.30 -20.46
C VAL A 306 -38.30 -9.15 -20.04
N SER A 307 -39.20 -9.40 -19.07
CA SER A 307 -40.21 -8.40 -18.66
C SER A 307 -39.56 -7.24 -17.88
N GLU A 308 -38.60 -7.52 -17.02
CA GLU A 308 -37.88 -6.51 -16.27
C GLU A 308 -36.93 -5.71 -17.16
N THR A 309 -36.20 -6.39 -18.04
CA THR A 309 -35.31 -5.74 -18.99
C THR A 309 -36.06 -4.80 -19.93
N SER A 310 -37.23 -5.22 -20.45
CA SER A 310 -38.05 -4.37 -21.32
C SER A 310 -38.51 -3.10 -20.60
N ARG A 311 -38.91 -3.20 -19.33
CA ARG A 311 -39.28 -2.02 -18.51
C ARG A 311 -38.10 -1.07 -18.33
N LYS A 312 -36.92 -1.61 -17.96
CA LYS A 312 -35.72 -0.79 -17.74
C LYS A 312 -35.16 -0.17 -19.02
N LEU A 313 -35.38 -0.80 -20.17
CA LEU A 313 -35.00 -0.25 -21.48
C LEU A 313 -36.08 0.69 -22.08
N PHE A 314 -37.22 0.83 -21.41
CA PHE A 314 -38.36 1.60 -21.90
C PHE A 314 -38.84 1.15 -23.29
N VAL A 315 -38.82 -0.17 -23.57
CA VAL A 315 -39.29 -0.77 -24.80
C VAL A 315 -40.43 -1.76 -24.57
N HIS A 316 -41.26 -1.98 -25.58
CA HIS A 316 -42.27 -3.03 -25.48
C HIS A 316 -41.59 -4.42 -25.40
N ARG A 317 -42.19 -5.35 -24.66
CA ARG A 317 -41.68 -6.72 -24.50
C ARG A 317 -41.36 -7.38 -25.83
N ASN A 318 -42.25 -7.25 -26.81
CA ASN A 318 -42.07 -7.83 -28.14
C ASN A 318 -40.86 -7.25 -28.88
N THR A 319 -40.56 -5.98 -28.69
CA THR A 319 -39.35 -5.34 -29.23
C THR A 319 -38.07 -5.96 -28.66
N LEU A 320 -38.07 -6.21 -27.34
CA LEU A 320 -36.93 -6.89 -26.73
C LEU A 320 -36.78 -8.33 -27.26
N VAL A 321 -37.90 -9.08 -27.33
CA VAL A 321 -37.86 -10.44 -27.88
C VAL A 321 -37.33 -10.43 -29.34
N TYR A 322 -37.75 -9.49 -30.17
CA TYR A 322 -37.23 -9.32 -31.51
C TYR A 322 -35.72 -9.05 -31.55
N ARG A 323 -35.22 -8.19 -30.63
CA ARG A 323 -33.78 -7.94 -30.48
C ARG A 323 -33.00 -9.21 -30.06
N LEU A 324 -33.54 -10.00 -29.14
CA LEU A 324 -32.92 -11.26 -28.70
C LEU A 324 -32.90 -12.29 -29.89
N GLU A 325 -33.97 -12.36 -30.69
CA GLU A 325 -33.99 -13.19 -31.87
C GLU A 325 -32.96 -12.72 -32.95
N LYS A 326 -32.78 -11.40 -33.09
CA LYS A 326 -31.72 -10.85 -33.98
C LYS A 326 -30.34 -11.30 -33.50
N ILE A 327 -30.07 -11.23 -32.16
CA ILE A 327 -28.80 -11.68 -31.59
C ILE A 327 -28.59 -13.17 -31.86
N LYS A 328 -29.60 -14.03 -31.62
CA LYS A 328 -29.56 -15.45 -31.95
C LYS A 328 -29.21 -15.72 -33.40
N LYS A 329 -29.82 -14.98 -34.36
CA LYS A 329 -29.54 -15.13 -35.78
C LYS A 329 -28.12 -14.73 -36.14
N LEU A 330 -27.56 -13.68 -35.51
CA LEU A 330 -26.22 -13.18 -35.77
C LEU A 330 -25.13 -14.04 -35.17
N THR A 331 -25.35 -14.55 -33.96
CA THR A 331 -24.29 -15.23 -33.16
C THR A 331 -24.47 -16.76 -33.11
N GLY A 332 -25.70 -17.24 -33.34
CA GLY A 332 -26.07 -18.65 -33.15
C GLY A 332 -26.46 -19.00 -31.69
N LEU A 333 -26.33 -18.06 -30.75
CA LEU A 333 -26.59 -18.25 -29.32
C LEU A 333 -27.92 -17.60 -28.90
N ASP A 334 -28.80 -18.37 -28.27
CA ASP A 334 -30.07 -17.87 -27.71
C ASP A 334 -29.87 -17.43 -26.24
N LEU A 335 -29.77 -16.14 -26.00
CA LEU A 335 -29.53 -15.60 -24.65
C LEU A 335 -30.64 -15.89 -23.63
N ARG A 336 -31.76 -16.47 -24.06
CA ARG A 336 -32.84 -16.95 -23.19
C ARG A 336 -32.57 -18.35 -22.65
N GLU A 337 -31.67 -19.09 -23.31
CA GLU A 337 -31.19 -20.39 -22.85
C GLU A 337 -29.96 -20.18 -21.95
N PHE A 338 -29.99 -20.79 -20.77
CA PHE A 338 -28.98 -20.54 -19.73
C PHE A 338 -27.55 -20.85 -20.20
N GLU A 339 -27.33 -21.99 -20.83
CA GLU A 339 -26.01 -22.39 -21.34
C GLU A 339 -25.47 -21.44 -22.40
N ASP A 340 -26.30 -21.04 -23.35
CA ASP A 340 -25.92 -20.08 -24.39
C ASP A 340 -25.61 -18.69 -23.78
N ALA A 341 -26.39 -18.29 -22.79
CA ALA A 341 -26.19 -17.03 -22.09
C ALA A 341 -24.85 -17.00 -21.33
N ILE A 342 -24.48 -18.10 -20.66
CA ILE A 342 -23.17 -18.23 -20.00
C ILE A 342 -22.03 -18.14 -21.02
N VAL A 343 -22.10 -18.93 -22.09
CA VAL A 343 -21.09 -18.94 -23.16
C VAL A 343 -20.92 -17.52 -23.73
N PHE A 344 -22.03 -16.84 -23.99
CA PHE A 344 -22.02 -15.50 -24.52
C PHE A 344 -21.42 -14.49 -23.52
N LYS A 345 -21.78 -14.57 -22.23
CA LYS A 345 -21.24 -13.71 -21.16
C LYS A 345 -19.72 -13.86 -21.04
N VAL A 346 -19.24 -15.11 -21.04
CA VAL A 346 -17.79 -15.40 -21.01
C VAL A 346 -17.12 -14.84 -22.26
N ALA A 347 -17.70 -15.01 -23.44
CA ALA A 347 -17.15 -14.49 -24.69
C ALA A 347 -17.03 -12.96 -24.70
N LEU A 348 -18.03 -12.24 -24.16
CA LEU A 348 -17.94 -10.79 -23.96
C LEU A 348 -16.79 -10.40 -23.05
N MET A 349 -16.62 -11.12 -21.93
CA MET A 349 -15.53 -10.86 -20.99
C MET A 349 -14.16 -11.14 -21.63
N VAL A 350 -14.03 -12.29 -22.33
CA VAL A 350 -12.80 -12.64 -23.06
C VAL A 350 -12.45 -11.57 -24.09
N LYS A 351 -13.44 -11.07 -24.85
CA LYS A 351 -13.24 -9.97 -25.81
C LYS A 351 -12.75 -8.70 -25.10
N LYS A 352 -13.39 -8.34 -23.97
CA LYS A 352 -12.98 -7.16 -23.18
C LYS A 352 -11.54 -7.28 -22.70
N TYR A 353 -11.13 -8.48 -22.27
CA TYR A 353 -9.77 -8.78 -21.86
C TYR A 353 -8.76 -8.64 -23.01
N LEU A 354 -9.06 -9.22 -24.18
CA LEU A 354 -8.18 -9.10 -25.37
C LEU A 354 -8.01 -7.66 -25.83
N ASN A 355 -9.09 -6.87 -25.79
CA ASN A 355 -9.04 -5.45 -26.18
C ASN A 355 -8.24 -4.58 -25.20
N ALA A 356 -8.23 -4.94 -23.90
CA ALA A 356 -7.51 -4.21 -22.87
C ALA A 356 -6.04 -4.63 -22.73
N SER A 357 -5.70 -5.84 -23.19
CA SER A 357 -4.31 -6.33 -23.16
C SER A 357 -3.58 -5.79 -24.39
N PRO A 358 -2.61 -4.85 -24.26
CA PRO A 358 -1.64 -4.64 -25.32
C PRO A 358 -0.93 -5.97 -25.52
N ALA A 359 -0.77 -6.37 -26.80
CA ALA A 359 -0.14 -7.64 -27.15
C ALA A 359 1.11 -7.87 -26.30
N LYS A 360 1.04 -8.85 -25.40
CA LYS A 360 2.22 -9.31 -24.68
C LYS A 360 3.03 -10.12 -25.69
N TYR A 361 3.97 -9.44 -26.38
CA TYR A 361 5.04 -10.09 -27.11
C TYR A 361 6.16 -10.50 -26.18
#